data_7fff6145e78cedbc0fe1e9ff46fe2d50
#
_entry.id   7fff6145e78cedbc0fe1e9ff46fe2d50
#
_cell.length_a   1.000
_cell.length_b   1.000
_cell.length_c   1.000
_cell.angle_alpha   90.00
_cell.angle_beta   90.00
_cell.angle_gamma   90.00
#
_symmetry.space_group_name_H-M   'P 1'
#
loop_
_entity.id
_entity.type
_entity.pdbx_description
1 polymer ?
#
loop_
_entity_poly.entity_id
_entity_poly.type
_entity_poly.pdbx_seq_one_letter_code
_entity_poly.pdbx_strand_id
1 'polypeptide(L)' 'MSDLDTNEAPIEPLRDDLIWGIRGIAAEIGKSERQAFHLVDSGAIPASKIGGRIVASRARLREHFRALLNAARA' A
#
# COMPACT_ATOMS: atom_id res chain seq x y z
N MET A 1 27.50 -13.23 -3.82
CA MET A 1 27.08 -13.08 -4.09
C MET A 1 26.44 -12.84 -4.26
N SER A 2 26.25 -12.48 -4.30
CA SER A 2 25.57 -12.17 -4.49
C SER A 2 24.87 -12.07 -5.02
N ASP A 3 24.81 -11.95 -5.26
CA ASP A 3 24.05 -11.77 -5.89
C ASP A 3 23.14 -11.97 -5.90
N LEU A 4 22.92 -12.13 -5.58
CA LEU A 4 21.98 -12.25 -5.51
C LEU A 4 21.27 -11.68 -5.42
N ASP A 5 21.28 -11.22 -5.10
CA ASP A 5 20.63 -10.62 -4.95
C ASP A 5 20.23 -10.07 -5.58
N THR A 6 20.51 -9.81 -5.89
CA THR A 6 20.20 -9.24 -6.53
C THR A 6 19.51 -9.23 -7.29
N ASN A 7 19.24 -9.13 -7.49
CA ASN A 7 18.53 -9.05 -8.23
C ASN A 7 17.56 -8.92 -8.26
N GLU A 8 17.33 -8.82 -8.06
CA GLU A 8 16.39 -8.78 -8.08
C GLU A 8 15.71 -7.99 -7.79
N ALA A 9 15.56 -7.68 -7.60
CA ALA A 9 14.68 -6.99 -7.15
C ALA A 9 14.96 -5.68 -7.01
N PRO A 10 14.22 -4.94 -6.93
CA PRO A 10 14.33 -3.71 -6.91
C PRO A 10 14.60 -3.31 -5.81
N ILE A 11 15.03 -2.78 -5.61
CA ILE A 11 15.52 -2.56 -4.78
C ILE A 11 15.35 -1.44 -4.03
N GLU A 12 14.22 -0.91 -3.97
CA GLU A 12 13.91 0.17 -3.08
C GLU A 12 13.89 -0.31 -1.68
N PRO A 13 14.41 0.45 -0.73
CA PRO A 13 14.34 0.08 0.66
C PRO A 13 12.88 0.02 1.08
N LEU A 14 12.57 -0.82 2.04
CA LEU A 14 11.21 -0.93 2.53
C LEU A 14 10.65 0.40 3.00
N ARG A 15 11.48 1.24 3.58
CA ARG A 15 10.99 2.52 4.08
C ARG A 15 10.40 3.39 2.97
N ASP A 16 10.83 3.18 1.74
CA ASP A 16 10.30 3.95 0.63
C ASP A 16 8.97 3.40 0.13
N ASP A 17 8.71 2.13 0.41
CA ASP A 17 7.47 1.50 -0.02
C ASP A 17 6.39 1.57 1.05
N LEU A 18 6.79 1.57 2.31
CA LEU A 18 5.83 1.51 3.40
C LEU A 18 5.28 2.86 3.77
N ILE A 19 3.98 2.90 4.03
CA ILE A 19 3.31 4.11 4.48
C ILE A 19 2.78 3.83 5.87
N TRP A 20 3.25 4.60 6.85
CA TRP A 20 2.83 4.41 8.22
C TRP A 20 1.79 5.43 8.64
N GLY A 21 0.66 4.92 9.12
CA GLY A 21 -0.40 5.78 9.61
C GLY A 21 -1.43 6.12 8.55
N ILE A 22 -2.65 6.37 9.01
CA ILE A 22 -3.76 6.61 8.09
C ILE A 22 -3.59 7.91 7.30
N ARG A 23 -2.90 8.88 7.88
CA ARG A 23 -2.70 10.14 7.19
C ARG A 23 -1.89 9.97 5.91
N GLY A 24 -0.81 9.17 6.00
CA GLY A 24 0.01 8.92 4.83
C GLY A 24 -0.73 8.11 3.79
N ILE A 25 -1.51 7.14 4.24
CA ILE A 25 -2.29 6.31 3.33
C ILE A 25 -3.32 7.18 2.61
N ALA A 26 -3.99 8.06 3.36
CA ALA A 26 -4.98 8.95 2.77
C ALA A 26 -4.36 9.83 1.70
N ALA A 27 -3.18 10.37 1.98
CA ALA A 27 -2.49 11.21 1.01
C ALA A 27 -2.13 10.42 -0.24
N GLU A 28 -1.71 9.18 -0.05
CA GLU A 28 -1.29 8.35 -1.18
C GLU A 28 -2.46 8.03 -2.11
N ILE A 29 -3.64 7.78 -1.55
CA ILE A 29 -4.79 7.41 -2.39
C ILE A 29 -5.70 8.60 -2.71
N GLY A 30 -5.35 9.78 -2.24
CA GLY A 30 -6.11 10.98 -2.59
C GLY A 30 -7.45 11.10 -1.90
N LYS A 31 -7.53 10.64 -0.65
CA LYS A 31 -8.77 10.70 0.11
C LYS A 31 -8.55 11.38 1.46
N SER A 32 -9.63 11.69 2.15
CA SER A 32 -9.52 12.25 3.49
C SER A 32 -9.11 11.13 4.44
N GLU A 33 -8.63 11.49 5.61
CA GLU A 33 -8.24 10.50 6.61
C GLU A 33 -9.43 9.64 7.00
N ARG A 34 -10.60 10.26 7.14
CA ARG A 34 -11.80 9.52 7.50
C ARG A 34 -12.16 8.50 6.42
N GLN A 35 -12.11 8.91 5.16
CA GLN A 35 -12.42 7.99 4.08
C GLN A 35 -11.40 6.88 3.98
N ALA A 36 -10.13 7.22 4.14
CA ALA A 36 -9.07 6.21 4.10
C ALA A 36 -9.25 5.21 5.22
N PHE A 37 -9.59 5.70 6.43
CA PHE A 37 -9.79 4.82 7.56
C PHE A 37 -10.93 3.83 7.27
N HIS A 38 -12.02 4.32 6.70
CA HIS A 38 -13.14 3.45 6.37
C HIS A 38 -12.74 2.39 5.35
N LEU A 39 -11.93 2.77 4.37
CA LEU A 39 -11.49 1.82 3.36
C LEU A 39 -10.60 0.74 3.96
N VAL A 40 -9.73 1.14 4.86
CA VAL A 40 -8.86 0.17 5.53
C VAL A 40 -9.67 -0.72 6.46
N ASP A 41 -10.55 -0.10 7.25
CA ASP A 41 -11.34 -0.81 8.24
C ASP A 41 -12.27 -1.84 7.60
N SER A 42 -12.82 -1.52 6.45
CA SER A 42 -13.74 -2.42 5.77
C SER A 42 -13.02 -3.48 4.93
N GLY A 43 -11.71 -3.39 4.85
CA GLY A 43 -10.96 -4.34 4.04
C GLY A 43 -10.97 -4.02 2.56
N ALA A 44 -11.42 -2.82 2.19
CA ALA A 44 -11.50 -2.46 0.78
C ALA A 44 -10.13 -2.21 0.16
N ILE A 45 -9.14 -1.84 0.96
CA ILE A 45 -7.79 -1.66 0.45
C ILE A 45 -6.83 -2.45 1.34
N PRO A 46 -5.71 -2.92 0.79
CA PRO A 46 -4.76 -3.72 1.54
C PRO A 46 -3.95 -2.88 2.53
N ALA A 47 -4.08 -3.19 3.80
CA ALA A 47 -3.31 -2.54 4.85
C ALA A 47 -3.35 -3.45 6.06
N SER A 48 -2.39 -3.27 6.94
CA SER A 48 -2.27 -4.11 8.14
C SER A 48 -2.01 -3.23 9.34
N LYS A 49 -2.27 -3.78 10.51
CA LYS A 49 -1.96 -3.07 11.73
C LYS A 49 -0.75 -3.73 12.36
N ILE A 50 0.29 -2.97 12.56
CA ILE A 50 1.52 -3.47 13.14
C ILE A 50 1.89 -2.59 14.31
N GLY A 51 1.98 -3.18 15.49
CA GLY A 51 2.34 -2.42 16.67
C GLY A 51 1.41 -1.26 16.95
N GLY A 52 0.12 -1.43 16.68
CA GLY A 52 -0.85 -0.39 16.93
C GLY A 52 -0.94 0.67 15.84
N ARG A 53 -0.15 0.55 14.79
CA ARG A 53 -0.18 1.51 13.69
C ARG A 53 -0.61 0.82 12.41
N ILE A 54 -1.34 1.56 11.59
CA ILE A 54 -1.77 1.03 10.30
C ILE A 54 -0.65 1.28 9.31
N VAL A 55 -0.33 0.27 8.52
CA VAL A 55 0.75 0.38 7.54
C VAL A 55 0.28 -0.22 6.22
N ALA A 56 0.71 0.38 5.14
CA ALA A 56 0.37 -0.12 3.81
C ALA A 56 1.61 -0.04 2.92
N SER A 57 1.59 -0.80 1.84
CA SER A 57 2.67 -0.78 0.86
C SER A 57 2.20 -0.03 -0.37
N ARG A 58 2.99 0.91 -0.84
CA ARG A 58 2.65 1.65 -2.05
C ARG A 58 2.50 0.72 -3.24
N ALA A 59 3.39 -0.24 -3.36
CA ALA A 59 3.33 -1.17 -4.47
C ALA A 59 2.06 -2.00 -4.43
N ARG A 60 1.67 -2.45 -3.22
CA ARG A 60 0.46 -3.24 -3.09
C ARG A 60 -0.79 -2.42 -3.35
N LEU A 61 -0.80 -1.18 -2.90
CA LEU A 61 -1.93 -0.30 -3.17
C LEU A 61 -2.07 -0.07 -4.67
N ARG A 62 -0.96 0.18 -5.33
CA ARG A 62 -0.98 0.42 -6.77
C ARG A 62 -1.52 -0.78 -7.52
N GLU A 63 -1.05 -1.95 -7.15
CA GLU A 63 -1.49 -3.17 -7.79
C GLU A 63 -2.96 -3.45 -7.52
N HIS A 64 -3.39 -3.20 -6.29
CA HIS A 64 -4.77 -3.42 -5.90
C HIS A 64 -5.72 -2.56 -6.74
N PHE A 65 -5.42 -1.27 -6.87
CA PHE A 65 -6.27 -0.38 -7.63
C PHE A 65 -6.21 -0.69 -9.12
N ARG A 66 -5.05 -1.08 -9.61
CA ARG A 66 -4.94 -1.47 -11.01
C ARG A 66 -5.84 -2.65 -11.31
N ALA A 67 -5.83 -3.65 -10.45
CA ALA A 67 -6.66 -4.84 -10.65
C ALA A 67 -8.14 -4.48 -10.60
N LEU A 68 -8.53 -3.64 -9.65
CA LEU A 68 -9.91 -3.23 -9.53
C LEU A 68 -10.38 -2.47 -10.76
N LEU A 69 -9.56 -1.56 -11.25
CA LEU A 69 -9.94 -0.76 -12.40
C LEU A 69 -10.02 -1.61 -13.66
N ASN A 70 -9.12 -2.58 -13.79
CA ASN A 70 -9.18 -3.47 -14.92
C ASN A 70 -10.44 -4.35 -14.88
N ALA A 71 -10.78 -4.82 -13.70
CA ALA A 71 -11.98 -5.64 -13.55
C ALA A 71 -13.23 -4.82 -13.85
N ALA A 72 -13.23 -3.55 -13.45
CA ALA A 72 -14.37 -2.69 -13.67
C ALA A 72 -14.59 -2.41 -15.15
N ARG A 73 -13.53 -2.52 -15.94
CA ARG A 73 -13.68 -2.28 -17.37
C ARG A 73 -14.30 -3.43 -18.11
N ALA A 74 -14.24 -4.59 -17.54
CA ALA A 74 -14.80 -5.77 -18.18
C ALA A 74 -16.32 -5.76 -18.12
#